data_22c98c826d18a65e0f75641f790502b4
#
_entry.id   22c98c826d18a65e0f75641f790502b4
#
_cell.length_a   1.000
_cell.length_b   1.000
_cell.length_c   1.000
_cell.angle_alpha   90.00
_cell.angle_beta   90.00
_cell.angle_gamma   90.00
#
_symmetry.space_group_name_H-M   'P 1'
#
loop_
_entity.id
_entity.type
_entity.pdbx_description
1 polymer ?
#
loop_
_entity_poly.entity_id
_entity_poly.type
_entity_poly.pdbx_seq_one_letter_code
_entity_poly.pdbx_strand_id
1 'polypeptide(L)'
;MKIDIRNLSEDQIIDFFKEKGFDSYRGKQVYEWIWKKSSHSFDEMTNLSKELRLMLDSHFVINHIEVDKIQKSSDGTIKNAVKLFDDYTVESVLIPTEDRTTACVSSQVGCSLDCNFCATAKLKRMRNLNPDEIYDQVVTINNQSLKYFNRSLSNIVFMGMGEPLMNYNNLIKSIEKISSDKGLNISQKRIVVSTSGIPKMIKKLADEDLRVNLALSLHSAIEETRSVIMPFSKKFSLEEIKESLIYWYSKTKRRVTFEYIVWKDINDSIEHITALIKYCKSIPSKVNLIEYNSIGDENFRSASENMINLYKDLLEKNKITVTVRISRGKDIDAACGQLANK
;
A
#
# COMPACT_ATOMS: atom_id res chain seq x y z
N MET A 1 -30.23 9.28 1.04
CA MET A 1 -29.06 8.63 1.68
C MET A 1 -28.14 9.76 2.13
N LYS A 2 -27.66 9.78 3.37
CA LYS A 2 -26.70 10.79 3.85
C LYS A 2 -25.36 10.60 3.14
N ILE A 3 -24.65 11.69 2.90
CA ILE A 3 -23.31 11.68 2.29
C ILE A 3 -22.26 11.50 3.40
N ASP A 4 -21.24 10.71 3.14
CA ASP A 4 -20.08 10.69 4.05
C ASP A 4 -19.36 12.03 3.98
N ILE A 5 -19.27 12.70 5.15
CA ILE A 5 -18.64 14.00 5.26
C ILE A 5 -17.17 14.01 4.86
N ARG A 6 -16.50 12.86 4.92
CA ARG A 6 -15.10 12.70 4.50
C ARG A 6 -14.90 12.75 2.99
N ASN A 7 -15.99 12.68 2.20
CA ASN A 7 -15.96 12.94 0.76
C ASN A 7 -15.89 14.44 0.42
N LEU A 8 -16.13 15.31 1.40
CA LEU A 8 -16.09 16.75 1.21
C LEU A 8 -14.67 17.30 1.45
N SER A 9 -14.34 18.35 0.68
CA SER A 9 -13.16 19.16 0.97
C SER A 9 -13.39 20.04 2.21
N GLU A 10 -12.31 20.58 2.78
CA GLU A 10 -12.41 21.53 3.89
C GLU A 10 -13.28 22.74 3.51
N ASP A 11 -13.10 23.28 2.30
CA ASP A 11 -13.86 24.43 1.83
C ASP A 11 -15.36 24.10 1.68
N GLN A 12 -15.70 22.92 1.18
CA GLN A 12 -17.09 22.48 1.08
C GLN A 12 -17.76 22.34 2.45
N ILE A 13 -17.02 21.86 3.47
CA ILE A 13 -17.53 21.79 4.84
C ILE A 13 -17.70 23.22 5.39
N ILE A 14 -16.75 24.11 5.15
CA ILE A 14 -16.85 25.53 5.57
C ILE A 14 -18.07 26.19 4.92
N ASP A 15 -18.29 25.98 3.64
CA ASP A 15 -19.40 26.60 2.91
C ASP A 15 -20.75 26.05 3.40
N PHE A 16 -20.85 24.75 3.70
CA PHE A 16 -22.03 24.18 4.35
C PHE A 16 -22.36 24.89 5.68
N PHE A 17 -21.36 25.18 6.53
CA PHE A 17 -21.59 25.91 7.79
C PHE A 17 -22.07 27.35 7.54
N LYS A 18 -21.48 28.06 6.56
CA LYS A 18 -21.91 29.40 6.19
C LYS A 18 -23.37 29.44 5.69
N GLU A 19 -23.73 28.49 4.82
CA GLU A 19 -25.12 28.34 4.31
C GLU A 19 -26.13 28.10 5.43
N LYS A 20 -25.72 27.43 6.50
CA LYS A 20 -26.54 27.20 7.70
C LYS A 20 -26.50 28.38 8.71
N GLY A 21 -25.81 29.48 8.40
CA GLY A 21 -25.71 30.66 9.26
C GLY A 21 -24.68 30.55 10.41
N PHE A 22 -23.72 29.61 10.30
CA PHE A 22 -22.67 29.42 11.28
C PHE A 22 -21.33 29.95 10.80
N ASP A 23 -20.44 30.24 11.74
CA ASP A 23 -19.11 30.74 11.47
C ASP A 23 -18.24 29.71 10.73
N SER A 24 -17.45 30.19 9.77
CA SER A 24 -16.56 29.37 8.93
C SER A 24 -15.55 28.52 9.70
N TYR A 25 -15.11 28.99 10.89
CA TYR A 25 -14.15 28.22 11.70
C TYR A 25 -14.74 26.91 12.23
N ARG A 26 -16.06 26.77 12.31
CA ARG A 26 -16.73 25.52 12.70
C ARG A 26 -16.48 24.41 11.66
N GLY A 27 -16.49 24.75 10.37
CA GLY A 27 -16.12 23.81 9.33
C GLY A 27 -14.69 23.30 9.47
N LYS A 28 -13.74 24.18 9.80
CA LYS A 28 -12.35 23.80 10.10
C LYS A 28 -12.23 22.87 11.30
N GLN A 29 -13.01 23.14 12.36
CA GLN A 29 -13.04 22.26 13.54
C GLN A 29 -13.54 20.86 13.18
N VAL A 30 -14.62 20.75 12.39
CA VAL A 30 -15.12 19.44 11.94
C VAL A 30 -14.08 18.72 11.09
N TYR A 31 -13.44 19.42 10.15
CA TYR A 31 -12.38 18.85 9.33
C TYR A 31 -11.21 18.29 10.16
N GLU A 32 -10.81 19.01 11.22
CA GLU A 32 -9.78 18.53 12.16
C GLU A 32 -10.25 17.28 12.92
N TRP A 33 -11.51 17.21 13.33
CA TRP A 33 -12.05 16.04 14.00
C TRP A 33 -12.06 14.80 13.12
N ILE A 34 -12.54 14.90 11.89
CA ILE A 34 -12.66 13.74 10.99
C ILE A 34 -11.31 13.21 10.46
N TRP A 35 -10.28 14.07 10.34
CA TRP A 35 -8.99 13.67 9.82
C TRP A 35 -7.89 13.57 10.88
N LYS A 36 -7.60 14.62 11.62
CA LYS A 36 -6.50 14.63 12.58
C LYS A 36 -6.81 13.82 13.84
N LYS A 37 -8.04 13.90 14.32
CA LYS A 37 -8.49 13.15 15.50
C LYS A 37 -9.12 11.81 15.15
N SER A 38 -9.39 11.56 13.87
CA SER A 38 -9.98 10.32 13.35
C SER A 38 -11.27 9.93 14.07
N SER A 39 -12.17 10.90 14.24
CA SER A 39 -13.44 10.75 14.93
C SER A 39 -14.37 9.82 14.14
N HIS A 40 -15.04 8.90 14.84
CA HIS A 40 -15.96 7.93 14.25
C HIS A 40 -17.42 8.39 14.34
N SER A 41 -17.70 9.41 15.12
CA SER A 41 -19.05 9.99 15.26
C SER A 41 -19.01 11.49 15.50
N PHE A 42 -20.13 12.18 15.22
CA PHE A 42 -20.25 13.60 15.53
C PHE A 42 -20.32 13.86 17.05
N ASP A 43 -20.74 12.87 17.83
CA ASP A 43 -20.82 13.00 19.29
C ASP A 43 -19.45 13.13 19.96
N GLU A 44 -18.39 12.61 19.34
CA GLU A 44 -17.01 12.78 19.82
C GLU A 44 -16.51 14.22 19.68
N MET A 45 -17.15 15.07 18.86
CA MET A 45 -16.73 16.45 18.57
C MET A 45 -17.09 17.40 19.72
N THR A 46 -16.48 17.21 20.88
CA THR A 46 -16.85 17.85 22.16
C THR A 46 -16.73 19.35 22.18
N ASN A 47 -15.98 19.98 21.29
CA ASN A 47 -15.87 21.44 21.14
C ASN A 47 -16.97 22.04 20.22
N LEU A 48 -17.88 21.23 19.71
CA LEU A 48 -19.07 21.65 19.02
C LEU A 48 -20.28 21.58 19.96
N SER A 49 -21.22 22.52 19.82
CA SER A 49 -22.49 22.47 20.57
C SER A 49 -23.28 21.20 20.19
N LYS A 50 -24.15 20.75 21.08
CA LYS A 50 -25.05 19.61 20.82
C LYS A 50 -25.91 19.84 19.58
N GLU A 51 -26.39 21.08 19.40
CA GLU A 51 -27.17 21.50 18.21
C GLU A 51 -26.37 21.25 16.90
N LEU A 52 -25.10 21.70 16.86
CA LEU A 52 -24.25 21.51 15.68
C LEU A 52 -23.98 20.03 15.39
N ARG A 53 -23.76 19.21 16.43
CA ARG A 53 -23.56 17.77 16.26
C ARG A 53 -24.82 17.08 15.71
N LEU A 54 -25.99 17.44 16.22
CA LEU A 54 -27.28 16.94 15.70
C LEU A 54 -27.54 17.40 14.26
N MET A 55 -27.21 18.66 13.92
CA MET A 55 -27.31 19.15 12.56
C MET A 55 -26.40 18.36 11.62
N LEU A 56 -25.13 18.14 11.99
CA LEU A 56 -24.21 17.33 11.18
C LEU A 56 -24.75 15.90 11.01
N ASP A 57 -25.18 15.26 12.09
CA ASP A 57 -25.73 13.91 12.03
C ASP A 57 -27.00 13.83 11.16
N SER A 58 -27.81 14.89 11.10
CA SER A 58 -29.00 14.92 10.23
C SER A 58 -28.65 14.96 8.72
N HIS A 59 -27.50 15.52 8.34
CA HIS A 59 -27.08 15.71 6.95
C HIS A 59 -26.05 14.70 6.45
N PHE A 60 -25.16 14.24 7.34
CA PHE A 60 -23.98 13.44 7.00
C PHE A 60 -23.88 12.14 7.79
N VAL A 61 -22.99 11.27 7.32
CA VAL A 61 -22.46 10.13 8.07
C VAL A 61 -20.94 10.23 8.13
N ILE A 62 -20.32 9.52 9.05
CA ILE A 62 -18.89 9.22 9.07
C ILE A 62 -18.79 7.70 8.91
N ASN A 63 -18.48 7.22 7.71
CA ASN A 63 -18.16 5.82 7.51
C ASN A 63 -16.77 5.55 8.10
N HIS A 64 -16.62 4.51 8.85
CA HIS A 64 -15.32 4.10 9.41
C HIS A 64 -15.13 2.61 9.21
N ILE A 65 -13.88 2.17 9.31
CA ILE A 65 -13.56 0.75 9.29
C ILE A 65 -13.67 0.17 10.69
N GLU A 66 -14.00 -1.11 10.78
CA GLU A 66 -14.01 -1.86 12.04
C GLU A 66 -12.99 -2.97 11.98
N VAL A 67 -12.21 -3.17 13.04
CA VAL A 67 -11.30 -4.29 13.16
C VAL A 67 -12.09 -5.50 13.65
N ASP A 68 -12.40 -6.41 12.74
CA ASP A 68 -13.17 -7.63 13.03
C ASP A 68 -12.29 -8.70 13.71
N LYS A 69 -11.07 -8.91 13.21
CA LYS A 69 -10.14 -9.92 13.71
C LYS A 69 -8.71 -9.40 13.77
N ILE A 70 -8.01 -9.72 14.87
CA ILE A 70 -6.59 -9.43 15.05
C ILE A 70 -5.84 -10.74 15.21
N GLN A 71 -4.81 -10.96 14.40
CA GLN A 71 -3.89 -12.08 14.52
C GLN A 71 -2.49 -11.55 14.84
N LYS A 72 -1.81 -12.15 15.80
CA LYS A 72 -0.45 -11.76 16.23
C LYS A 72 0.52 -12.89 15.97
N SER A 73 1.56 -12.59 15.23
CA SER A 73 2.67 -13.50 14.97
C SER A 73 3.65 -13.56 16.14
N SER A 74 4.35 -14.66 16.24
CA SER A 74 5.47 -14.82 17.19
C SER A 74 6.60 -13.81 16.97
N ASP A 75 6.75 -13.25 15.78
CA ASP A 75 7.74 -12.22 15.42
C ASP A 75 7.27 -10.78 15.71
N GLY A 76 6.08 -10.62 16.32
CA GLY A 76 5.47 -9.34 16.66
C GLY A 76 4.62 -8.72 15.55
N THR A 77 4.56 -9.30 14.35
CA THR A 77 3.69 -8.84 13.26
C THR A 77 2.22 -8.96 13.66
N ILE A 78 1.41 -7.97 13.32
CA ILE A 78 -0.03 -7.98 13.62
C ILE A 78 -0.80 -7.83 12.30
N LYS A 79 -1.65 -8.82 12.00
CA LYS A 79 -2.59 -8.77 10.88
C LYS A 79 -3.98 -8.41 11.39
N ASN A 80 -4.63 -7.48 10.70
CA ASN A 80 -6.00 -7.05 10.96
C ASN A 80 -6.88 -7.46 9.78
N ALA A 81 -7.95 -8.19 10.06
CA ALA A 81 -9.09 -8.25 9.16
C ALA A 81 -9.98 -7.04 9.46
N VAL A 82 -10.21 -6.23 8.45
CA VAL A 82 -10.86 -4.93 8.57
C VAL A 82 -12.17 -4.97 7.79
N LYS A 83 -13.28 -4.82 8.50
CA LYS A 83 -14.62 -4.72 7.94
C LYS A 83 -14.88 -3.29 7.47
N LEU A 84 -15.40 -3.14 6.26
CA LEU A 84 -15.73 -1.89 5.62
C LEU A 84 -17.23 -1.57 5.79
N PHE A 85 -17.65 -0.34 5.48
CA PHE A 85 -19.02 0.12 5.67
C PHE A 85 -20.08 -0.66 4.86
N ASP A 86 -19.67 -1.40 3.84
CA ASP A 86 -20.50 -2.22 2.95
C ASP A 86 -20.30 -3.71 3.17
N ASP A 87 -19.85 -4.10 4.37
CA ASP A 87 -19.61 -5.46 4.83
C ASP A 87 -18.49 -6.24 4.12
N TYR A 88 -17.79 -5.63 3.15
CA TYR A 88 -16.58 -6.24 2.62
C TYR A 88 -15.45 -6.19 3.64
N THR A 89 -14.52 -7.15 3.51
CA THR A 89 -13.34 -7.25 4.37
C THR A 89 -12.08 -7.08 3.54
N VAL A 90 -11.11 -6.36 4.10
CA VAL A 90 -9.73 -6.31 3.63
C VAL A 90 -8.77 -6.57 4.77
N GLU A 91 -7.53 -6.92 4.45
CA GLU A 91 -6.50 -7.14 5.47
C GLU A 91 -5.45 -6.05 5.43
N SER A 92 -4.93 -5.69 6.59
CA SER A 92 -3.80 -4.77 6.75
C SER A 92 -2.84 -5.30 7.81
N VAL A 93 -1.56 -4.91 7.73
CA VAL A 93 -0.53 -5.53 8.58
C VAL A 93 0.38 -4.47 9.20
N LEU A 94 0.58 -4.57 10.52
CA LEU A 94 1.66 -3.90 11.24
C LEU A 94 2.90 -4.80 11.26
N ILE A 95 4.00 -4.31 10.72
CA ILE A 95 5.27 -5.03 10.62
C ILE A 95 6.31 -4.30 11.47
N PRO A 96 6.60 -4.79 12.70
CA PRO A 96 7.64 -4.22 13.55
C PRO A 96 9.02 -4.75 13.18
N THR A 97 10.02 -3.90 13.32
CA THR A 97 11.45 -4.28 13.39
C THR A 97 12.08 -3.58 14.57
N GLU A 98 13.34 -3.82 14.84
CA GLU A 98 14.08 -3.19 15.95
C GLU A 98 13.98 -1.67 15.94
N ASP A 99 14.17 -1.06 14.77
CA ASP A 99 14.30 0.39 14.55
C ASP A 99 13.07 1.06 13.96
N ARG A 100 12.09 0.31 13.46
CA ARG A 100 10.93 0.86 12.74
C ARG A 100 9.66 0.03 12.89
N THR A 101 8.53 0.68 12.62
CA THR A 101 7.24 0.04 12.44
C THR A 101 6.67 0.45 11.09
N THR A 102 6.21 -0.52 10.32
CA THR A 102 5.69 -0.32 8.95
C THR A 102 4.23 -0.73 8.88
N ALA A 103 3.40 0.14 8.33
CA ALA A 103 2.03 -0.22 7.95
C ALA A 103 2.02 -0.76 6.52
N CYS A 104 1.53 -1.98 6.33
CA CYS A 104 1.18 -2.53 5.03
C CYS A 104 -0.33 -2.42 4.85
N VAL A 105 -0.76 -1.61 3.87
CA VAL A 105 -2.17 -1.27 3.67
C VAL A 105 -2.69 -1.74 2.33
N SER A 106 -3.98 -2.06 2.30
CA SER A 106 -4.71 -2.50 1.12
C SER A 106 -5.28 -1.30 0.36
N SER A 107 -5.48 -1.47 -0.95
CA SER A 107 -6.01 -0.45 -1.86
C SER A 107 -7.28 -0.88 -2.60
N GLN A 108 -7.62 -2.16 -2.61
CA GLN A 108 -8.81 -2.71 -3.26
C GLN A 108 -9.40 -3.84 -2.40
N VAL A 109 -10.69 -4.09 -2.55
CA VAL A 109 -11.35 -5.33 -2.11
C VAL A 109 -11.10 -6.38 -3.18
N GLY A 110 -10.25 -7.37 -2.87
CA GLY A 110 -9.69 -8.29 -3.86
C GLY A 110 -8.60 -7.63 -4.71
N CYS A 111 -8.32 -8.15 -5.88
CA CYS A 111 -7.32 -7.59 -6.80
C CYS A 111 -7.81 -7.58 -8.24
N SER A 112 -7.39 -6.58 -9.01
CA SER A 112 -7.69 -6.46 -10.46
C SER A 112 -6.76 -7.32 -11.33
N LEU A 113 -5.70 -7.89 -10.73
CA LEU A 113 -4.65 -8.60 -11.42
C LEU A 113 -4.67 -10.09 -11.07
N ASP A 114 -4.05 -10.89 -11.91
CA ASP A 114 -4.08 -12.35 -11.90
C ASP A 114 -2.70 -12.98 -11.60
N CYS A 115 -1.93 -12.40 -10.67
CA CYS A 115 -0.63 -12.92 -10.26
C CYS A 115 -0.77 -14.33 -9.66
N ASN A 116 -0.13 -15.33 -10.26
CA ASN A 116 -0.31 -16.73 -9.88
C ASN A 116 0.21 -17.07 -8.47
N PHE A 117 1.16 -16.31 -7.95
CA PHE A 117 1.77 -16.49 -6.63
C PHE A 117 1.08 -15.72 -5.50
N CYS A 118 -0.04 -15.02 -5.77
CA CYS A 118 -0.68 -14.13 -4.81
C CYS A 118 -2.09 -14.61 -4.44
N ALA A 119 -2.33 -14.82 -3.14
CA ALA A 119 -3.64 -15.24 -2.63
C ALA A 119 -4.74 -14.20 -2.90
N THR A 120 -4.42 -12.90 -2.82
CA THR A 120 -5.38 -11.82 -3.13
C THR A 120 -5.83 -11.86 -4.59
N ALA A 121 -4.97 -12.28 -5.52
CA ALA A 121 -5.32 -12.37 -6.94
C ALA A 121 -6.35 -13.47 -7.22
N LYS A 122 -6.49 -14.45 -6.32
CA LYS A 122 -7.53 -15.50 -6.38
C LYS A 122 -8.90 -15.01 -5.90
N LEU A 123 -8.95 -13.85 -5.24
CA LEU A 123 -10.18 -13.20 -4.82
C LEU A 123 -10.73 -12.34 -5.95
N LYS A 124 -12.05 -12.45 -6.17
CA LYS A 124 -12.72 -11.54 -7.10
C LYS A 124 -12.57 -10.10 -6.62
N ARG A 125 -12.12 -9.20 -7.52
CA ARG A 125 -12.15 -7.78 -7.22
C ARG A 125 -13.59 -7.29 -7.17
N MET A 126 -13.96 -6.64 -6.07
CA MET A 126 -15.28 -6.06 -5.87
C MET A 126 -15.26 -4.57 -6.19
N ARG A 127 -14.38 -3.80 -5.51
CA ARG A 127 -14.25 -2.36 -5.71
C ARG A 127 -12.89 -1.81 -5.28
N ASN A 128 -12.64 -0.59 -5.61
CA ASN A 128 -11.55 0.19 -5.04
C ASN A 128 -11.91 0.62 -3.61
N LEU A 129 -10.90 0.77 -2.75
CA LEU A 129 -11.09 1.41 -1.45
C LEU A 129 -11.18 2.94 -1.62
N ASN A 130 -11.98 3.55 -0.76
CA ASN A 130 -12.08 5.00 -0.65
C ASN A 130 -10.85 5.58 0.09
N PRO A 131 -10.55 6.87 -0.06
CA PRO A 131 -9.40 7.49 0.61
C PRO A 131 -9.45 7.37 2.13
N ASP A 132 -10.63 7.46 2.71
CA ASP A 132 -10.89 7.34 4.15
C ASP A 132 -10.65 5.90 4.65
N GLU A 133 -11.07 4.88 3.90
CA GLU A 133 -10.82 3.47 4.24
C GLU A 133 -9.32 3.14 4.22
N ILE A 134 -8.57 3.73 3.30
CA ILE A 134 -7.10 3.60 3.26
C ILE A 134 -6.48 4.34 4.45
N TYR A 135 -6.93 5.56 4.74
CA TYR A 135 -6.47 6.38 5.85
C TYR A 135 -6.70 5.68 7.19
N ASP A 136 -7.90 5.15 7.42
CA ASP A 136 -8.28 4.48 8.66
C ASP A 136 -7.45 3.22 8.94
N GLN A 137 -7.03 2.47 7.90
CA GLN A 137 -6.07 1.38 8.08
C GLN A 137 -4.75 1.89 8.69
N VAL A 138 -4.25 3.03 8.21
CA VAL A 138 -3.01 3.63 8.74
C VAL A 138 -3.22 4.08 10.19
N VAL A 139 -4.34 4.72 10.50
CA VAL A 139 -4.71 5.14 11.87
C VAL A 139 -4.75 3.94 12.81
N THR A 140 -5.46 2.89 12.42
CA THR A 140 -5.58 1.65 13.20
C THR A 140 -4.21 1.05 13.51
N ILE A 141 -3.36 0.93 12.49
CA ILE A 141 -2.03 0.36 12.64
C ILE A 141 -1.11 1.28 13.46
N ASN A 142 -1.25 2.61 13.32
CA ASN A 142 -0.50 3.56 14.14
C ASN A 142 -0.87 3.45 15.63
N ASN A 143 -2.15 3.32 15.95
CA ASN A 143 -2.63 3.11 17.30
C ASN A 143 -2.12 1.78 17.89
N GLN A 144 -2.08 0.72 17.08
CA GLN A 144 -1.48 -0.55 17.49
C GLN A 144 0.03 -0.41 17.71
N SER A 145 0.74 0.33 16.85
CA SER A 145 2.17 0.59 17.00
C SER A 145 2.49 1.32 18.30
N LEU A 146 1.71 2.35 18.64
CA LEU A 146 1.81 3.06 19.92
C LEU A 146 1.52 2.12 21.09
N LYS A 147 0.43 1.35 21.02
CA LYS A 147 -0.03 0.47 22.10
C LYS A 147 0.96 -0.67 22.41
N TYR A 148 1.51 -1.32 21.37
CA TYR A 148 2.30 -2.55 21.54
C TYR A 148 3.81 -2.31 21.51
N PHE A 149 4.25 -1.24 20.84
CA PHE A 149 5.68 -0.95 20.63
C PHE A 149 6.13 0.41 21.15
N ASN A 150 5.19 1.19 21.75
CA ASN A 150 5.42 2.54 22.29
C ASN A 150 6.12 3.49 21.30
N ARG A 151 5.79 3.37 20.02
CA ARG A 151 6.32 4.24 18.96
C ARG A 151 5.31 4.41 17.82
N SER A 152 5.32 5.59 17.20
CA SER A 152 4.51 5.87 16.02
C SER A 152 5.03 5.14 14.78
N LEU A 153 4.16 5.00 13.78
CA LEU A 153 4.55 4.46 12.48
C LEU A 153 5.70 5.26 11.87
N SER A 154 6.69 4.53 11.35
CA SER A 154 7.80 5.11 10.62
C SER A 154 7.64 5.02 9.09
N ASN A 155 6.95 4.01 8.58
CA ASN A 155 6.82 3.75 7.15
C ASN A 155 5.42 3.23 6.79
N ILE A 156 5.02 3.48 5.56
CA ILE A 156 3.79 2.95 4.97
C ILE A 156 4.13 2.31 3.63
N VAL A 157 3.62 1.13 3.37
CA VAL A 157 3.77 0.45 2.09
C VAL A 157 2.39 0.04 1.55
N PHE A 158 2.09 0.43 0.32
CA PHE A 158 0.91 -0.02 -0.41
C PHE A 158 1.23 -1.37 -1.07
N MET A 159 1.32 -2.42 -0.24
CA MET A 159 1.67 -3.79 -0.62
C MET A 159 0.69 -4.82 -0.04
N GLY A 160 -0.47 -4.37 0.43
CA GLY A 160 -1.58 -5.20 0.85
C GLY A 160 -2.41 -5.70 -0.33
N MET A 161 -3.72 -5.79 -0.16
CA MET A 161 -4.63 -6.27 -1.19
C MET A 161 -4.85 -5.22 -2.28
N GLY A 162 -4.76 -5.66 -3.56
CA GLY A 162 -5.04 -4.84 -4.73
C GLY A 162 -3.81 -4.22 -5.40
N GLU A 163 -4.05 -3.66 -6.59
CA GLU A 163 -3.06 -2.87 -7.35
C GLU A 163 -3.30 -1.37 -7.09
N PRO A 164 -2.41 -0.68 -6.37
CA PRO A 164 -2.63 0.72 -5.98
C PRO A 164 -2.83 1.66 -7.16
N LEU A 165 -2.09 1.46 -8.26
CA LEU A 165 -2.22 2.32 -9.43
C LEU A 165 -3.51 2.11 -10.23
N MET A 166 -4.26 1.03 -9.96
CA MET A 166 -5.63 0.85 -10.48
C MET A 166 -6.68 1.56 -9.60
N ASN A 167 -6.30 2.02 -8.41
CA ASN A 167 -7.11 2.88 -7.54
C ASN A 167 -6.49 4.30 -7.43
N TYR A 168 -6.03 4.82 -8.54
CA TYR A 168 -5.13 5.97 -8.59
C TYR A 168 -5.64 7.21 -7.83
N ASN A 169 -6.84 7.67 -8.15
CA ASN A 169 -7.34 8.92 -7.57
C ASN A 169 -7.51 8.83 -6.03
N ASN A 170 -7.98 7.68 -5.54
CA ASN A 170 -8.14 7.47 -4.09
C ASN A 170 -6.79 7.26 -3.41
N LEU A 171 -5.83 6.62 -4.10
CA LEU A 171 -4.45 6.50 -3.63
C LEU A 171 -3.83 7.88 -3.39
N ILE A 172 -3.90 8.79 -4.38
CA ILE A 172 -3.33 10.14 -4.27
C ILE A 172 -3.99 10.89 -3.11
N LYS A 173 -5.32 10.92 -3.06
CA LYS A 173 -6.07 11.57 -1.98
C LYS A 173 -5.71 11.01 -0.61
N SER A 174 -5.55 9.69 -0.47
CA SER A 174 -5.15 9.07 0.80
C SER A 174 -3.73 9.48 1.21
N ILE A 175 -2.78 9.52 0.28
CA ILE A 175 -1.40 9.96 0.52
C ILE A 175 -1.37 11.43 0.99
N GLU A 176 -2.15 12.30 0.35
CA GLU A 176 -2.29 13.70 0.74
C GLU A 176 -2.82 13.83 2.18
N LYS A 177 -3.88 13.09 2.53
CA LYS A 177 -4.45 13.09 3.89
C LYS A 177 -3.46 12.55 4.92
N ILE A 178 -2.80 11.42 4.63
CA ILE A 178 -1.80 10.81 5.51
C ILE A 178 -0.62 11.75 5.77
N SER A 179 -0.20 12.51 4.74
CA SER A 179 0.98 13.39 4.85
C SER A 179 0.68 14.82 5.29
N SER A 180 -0.59 15.24 5.27
CA SER A 180 -1.03 16.57 5.70
C SER A 180 -0.78 16.80 7.19
N ASP A 181 -0.46 18.02 7.57
CA ASP A 181 -0.44 18.51 8.96
C ASP A 181 -1.82 18.48 9.64
N LYS A 182 -2.89 18.51 8.83
CA LYS A 182 -4.28 18.32 9.24
C LYS A 182 -4.70 16.84 9.31
N GLY A 183 -3.80 15.91 9.00
CA GLY A 183 -3.96 14.47 9.10
C GLY A 183 -2.92 13.86 10.03
N LEU A 184 -2.29 12.75 9.58
CA LEU A 184 -1.29 12.01 10.38
C LEU A 184 0.12 12.62 10.34
N ASN A 185 0.36 13.58 9.47
CA ASN A 185 1.66 14.26 9.30
C ASN A 185 2.84 13.29 9.04
N ILE A 186 2.58 12.17 8.34
CA ILE A 186 3.62 11.19 7.98
C ILE A 186 4.29 11.66 6.70
N SER A 187 5.61 11.84 6.73
CA SER A 187 6.38 12.28 5.56
C SER A 187 6.17 11.37 4.36
N GLN A 188 5.85 11.93 3.20
CA GLN A 188 5.70 11.20 1.93
C GLN A 188 6.94 10.37 1.56
N LYS A 189 8.15 10.80 1.97
CA LYS A 189 9.39 10.03 1.77
C LYS A 189 9.41 8.67 2.46
N ARG A 190 8.51 8.46 3.42
CA ARG A 190 8.32 7.21 4.16
C ARG A 190 7.21 6.33 3.59
N ILE A 191 6.58 6.78 2.49
CA ILE A 191 5.51 6.06 1.79
C ILE A 191 6.09 5.39 0.55
N VAL A 192 5.79 4.11 0.38
CA VAL A 192 6.14 3.33 -0.81
C VAL A 192 4.87 2.91 -1.53
N VAL A 193 4.73 3.32 -2.77
CA VAL A 193 3.70 2.82 -3.68
C VAL A 193 4.30 1.65 -4.46
N SER A 194 3.73 0.46 -4.29
CA SER A 194 4.10 -0.71 -5.08
C SER A 194 3.16 -0.85 -6.26
N THR A 195 3.68 -1.35 -7.38
CA THR A 195 2.88 -1.63 -8.57
C THR A 195 3.42 -2.84 -9.31
N SER A 196 2.53 -3.54 -9.98
CA SER A 196 2.90 -4.62 -10.89
C SER A 196 3.37 -4.13 -12.26
N GLY A 197 3.39 -2.81 -12.49
CA GLY A 197 3.92 -2.17 -13.70
C GLY A 197 2.82 -1.81 -14.71
N ILE A 198 2.23 -0.62 -14.53
CA ILE A 198 1.26 -0.01 -15.46
C ILE A 198 1.89 1.28 -16.00
N PRO A 199 2.53 1.25 -17.21
CA PRO A 199 3.41 2.33 -17.68
C PRO A 199 2.75 3.70 -17.67
N LYS A 200 1.51 3.81 -18.15
CA LYS A 200 0.75 5.06 -18.16
C LYS A 200 0.57 5.64 -16.75
N MET A 201 0.29 4.79 -15.76
CA MET A 201 0.03 5.23 -14.40
C MET A 201 1.33 5.56 -13.64
N ILE A 202 2.43 4.87 -13.97
CA ILE A 202 3.77 5.22 -13.45
C ILE A 202 4.16 6.62 -13.94
N LYS A 203 3.98 6.91 -15.24
CA LYS A 203 4.24 8.25 -15.81
C LYS A 203 3.36 9.30 -15.14
N LYS A 204 2.06 9.02 -14.97
CA LYS A 204 1.13 9.92 -14.27
C LYS A 204 1.57 10.19 -12.83
N LEU A 205 1.99 9.16 -12.07
CA LEU A 205 2.50 9.33 -10.70
C LEU A 205 3.81 10.14 -10.66
N ALA A 206 4.63 10.06 -11.70
CA ALA A 206 5.86 10.84 -11.81
C ALA A 206 5.60 12.33 -12.02
N ASP A 207 4.45 12.69 -12.57
CA ASP A 207 4.04 14.08 -12.81
C ASP A 207 3.33 14.72 -11.61
N GLU A 208 2.95 13.93 -10.59
CA GLU A 208 2.40 14.45 -9.32
C GLU A 208 3.52 15.09 -8.48
N ASP A 209 3.22 16.19 -7.79
CA ASP A 209 4.14 16.80 -6.82
C ASP A 209 4.17 16.00 -5.50
N LEU A 210 4.44 14.70 -5.62
CA LEU A 210 4.53 13.78 -4.49
C LEU A 210 5.96 13.27 -4.29
N ARG A 211 6.35 13.15 -3.01
CA ARG A 211 7.67 12.65 -2.62
C ARG A 211 7.68 11.18 -2.22
N VAL A 212 6.77 10.38 -2.73
CA VAL A 212 6.69 8.94 -2.45
C VAL A 212 7.80 8.15 -3.13
N ASN A 213 8.05 6.94 -2.65
CA ASN A 213 8.95 5.99 -3.30
C ASN A 213 8.13 5.03 -4.16
N LEU A 214 8.74 4.55 -5.25
CA LEU A 214 8.13 3.56 -6.15
C LEU A 214 8.81 2.21 -6.01
N ALA A 215 8.01 1.16 -5.86
CA ALA A 215 8.43 -0.22 -5.96
C ALA A 215 7.74 -0.89 -7.16
N LEU A 216 8.49 -1.66 -7.94
CA LEU A 216 7.96 -2.48 -9.03
C LEU A 216 8.06 -3.95 -8.66
N SER A 217 6.94 -4.65 -8.64
CA SER A 217 6.89 -6.11 -8.61
C SER A 217 7.38 -6.65 -9.95
N LEU A 218 8.71 -6.80 -10.09
CA LEU A 218 9.34 -7.21 -11.33
C LEU A 218 9.29 -8.73 -11.52
N HIS A 219 9.80 -9.47 -10.56
CA HIS A 219 9.85 -10.93 -10.42
C HIS A 219 10.50 -11.70 -11.58
N SER A 220 10.58 -11.16 -12.78
CA SER A 220 11.41 -11.60 -13.89
C SER A 220 11.74 -10.45 -14.83
N ALA A 221 12.96 -10.44 -15.36
CA ALA A 221 13.42 -9.55 -16.43
C ALA A 221 13.41 -10.26 -17.81
N ILE A 222 12.73 -11.41 -17.91
CA ILE A 222 12.46 -12.17 -19.13
C ILE A 222 10.95 -12.17 -19.34
N GLU A 223 10.47 -11.69 -20.50
CA GLU A 223 9.04 -11.49 -20.80
C GLU A 223 8.23 -12.77 -20.64
N GLU A 224 8.72 -13.88 -21.21
CA GLU A 224 8.05 -15.18 -21.20
C GLU A 224 7.84 -15.64 -19.76
N THR A 225 8.88 -15.63 -18.95
CA THR A 225 8.82 -16.04 -17.54
C THR A 225 7.92 -15.10 -16.74
N ARG A 226 8.02 -13.79 -16.98
CA ARG A 226 7.18 -12.80 -16.28
C ARG A 226 5.70 -13.02 -16.60
N SER A 227 5.38 -13.34 -17.85
CA SER A 227 4.00 -13.58 -18.29
C SER A 227 3.39 -14.86 -17.71
N VAL A 228 4.21 -15.84 -17.32
CA VAL A 228 3.77 -17.04 -16.59
C VAL A 228 3.50 -16.71 -15.12
N ILE A 229 4.37 -15.92 -14.48
CA ILE A 229 4.25 -15.53 -13.07
C ILE A 229 3.09 -14.54 -12.87
N MET A 230 2.96 -13.59 -13.80
CA MET A 230 2.03 -12.47 -13.76
C MET A 230 1.31 -12.34 -15.12
N PRO A 231 0.26 -13.11 -15.40
CA PRO A 231 -0.36 -13.18 -16.74
C PRO A 231 -0.81 -11.83 -17.29
N PHE A 232 -1.26 -10.92 -16.43
CA PHE A 232 -1.65 -9.57 -16.83
C PHE A 232 -0.49 -8.79 -17.50
N SER A 233 0.76 -9.16 -17.22
CA SER A 233 1.95 -8.48 -17.77
C SER A 233 2.06 -8.59 -19.29
N LYS A 234 1.35 -9.53 -19.92
CA LYS A 234 1.20 -9.60 -21.39
C LYS A 234 0.65 -8.32 -22.01
N LYS A 235 0.03 -7.45 -21.21
CA LYS A 235 -0.50 -6.15 -21.69
C LYS A 235 0.56 -5.06 -21.82
N PHE A 236 1.71 -5.23 -21.17
CA PHE A 236 2.76 -4.22 -21.11
C PHE A 236 4.12 -4.89 -21.15
N SER A 237 4.91 -4.60 -22.18
CA SER A 237 6.26 -5.14 -22.31
C SER A 237 7.20 -4.61 -21.22
N LEU A 238 8.25 -5.35 -20.92
CA LEU A 238 9.33 -4.90 -20.04
C LEU A 238 9.98 -3.62 -20.56
N GLU A 239 10.01 -3.41 -21.86
CA GLU A 239 10.53 -2.19 -22.48
C GLU A 239 9.63 -0.97 -22.17
N GLU A 240 8.31 -1.07 -22.35
CA GLU A 240 7.35 -0.01 -22.00
C GLU A 240 7.42 0.34 -20.51
N ILE A 241 7.55 -0.69 -19.65
CA ILE A 241 7.74 -0.50 -18.21
C ILE A 241 9.05 0.24 -17.97
N LYS A 242 10.16 -0.19 -18.59
CA LYS A 242 11.48 0.45 -18.47
C LYS A 242 11.43 1.93 -18.85
N GLU A 243 10.82 2.28 -19.97
CA GLU A 243 10.64 3.67 -20.39
C GLU A 243 9.88 4.50 -19.34
N SER A 244 8.83 3.94 -18.76
CA SER A 244 8.07 4.61 -17.72
C SER A 244 8.87 4.82 -16.43
N LEU A 245 9.76 3.90 -16.08
CA LEU A 245 10.65 4.01 -14.92
C LEU A 245 11.80 4.99 -15.15
N ILE A 246 12.33 5.08 -16.38
CA ILE A 246 13.30 6.12 -16.78
C ILE A 246 12.63 7.49 -16.67
N TYR A 247 11.38 7.61 -17.13
CA TYR A 247 10.58 8.84 -16.99
C TYR A 247 10.36 9.19 -15.51
N TRP A 248 9.96 8.22 -14.68
CA TRP A 248 9.86 8.39 -13.23
C TRP A 248 11.14 8.97 -12.63
N TYR A 249 12.30 8.38 -12.96
CA TYR A 249 13.57 8.87 -12.44
C TYR A 249 13.92 10.27 -12.97
N SER A 250 13.61 10.55 -14.24
CA SER A 250 13.87 11.88 -14.83
C SER A 250 13.15 13.01 -14.09
N LYS A 251 11.92 12.75 -13.65
CA LYS A 251 11.06 13.68 -12.91
C LYS A 251 11.41 13.76 -11.41
N THR A 252 11.49 12.62 -10.76
CA THR A 252 11.55 12.55 -9.29
C THR A 252 12.97 12.48 -8.73
N LYS A 253 13.97 12.09 -9.53
CA LYS A 253 15.35 11.75 -9.14
C LYS A 253 15.42 10.62 -8.10
N ARG A 254 14.36 9.79 -7.98
CA ARG A 254 14.26 8.69 -7.01
C ARG A 254 14.47 7.36 -7.70
N ARG A 255 15.39 6.56 -7.15
CA ARG A 255 15.60 5.18 -7.61
C ARG A 255 14.35 4.33 -7.39
N VAL A 256 14.06 3.46 -8.34
CA VAL A 256 12.99 2.47 -8.21
C VAL A 256 13.50 1.28 -7.39
N THR A 257 12.62 0.68 -6.60
CA THR A 257 12.91 -0.59 -5.94
C THR A 257 12.29 -1.72 -6.76
N PHE A 258 13.07 -2.67 -7.22
CA PHE A 258 12.57 -3.90 -7.81
C PHE A 258 12.33 -4.94 -6.72
N GLU A 259 11.09 -5.34 -6.53
CA GLU A 259 10.71 -6.46 -5.70
C GLU A 259 10.84 -7.72 -6.56
N TYR A 260 11.65 -8.69 -6.11
CA TYR A 260 12.03 -9.86 -6.90
C TYR A 260 12.03 -11.12 -6.03
N ILE A 261 11.10 -12.02 -6.31
CA ILE A 261 11.07 -13.35 -5.69
C ILE A 261 11.83 -14.29 -6.60
N VAL A 262 12.65 -15.18 -6.02
CA VAL A 262 13.32 -16.25 -6.75
C VAL A 262 12.63 -17.57 -6.45
N TRP A 263 12.05 -18.19 -7.50
CA TRP A 263 11.38 -19.48 -7.42
C TRP A 263 12.23 -20.57 -8.06
N LYS A 264 12.23 -21.73 -7.42
CA LYS A 264 12.90 -22.93 -7.92
C LYS A 264 12.27 -23.35 -9.26
N ASP A 265 13.13 -23.71 -10.20
CA ASP A 265 12.77 -24.22 -11.55
C ASP A 265 11.96 -23.21 -12.42
N ILE A 266 11.84 -21.93 -11.99
CA ILE A 266 11.12 -20.89 -12.74
C ILE A 266 12.08 -19.77 -13.17
N ASN A 267 12.75 -19.14 -12.20
CA ASN A 267 13.64 -18.01 -12.45
C ASN A 267 14.94 -18.08 -11.64
N ASP A 268 15.38 -19.28 -11.26
CA ASP A 268 16.57 -19.55 -10.44
C ASP A 268 17.78 -20.02 -11.30
N SER A 269 17.98 -19.42 -12.48
CA SER A 269 19.11 -19.71 -13.35
C SER A 269 20.03 -18.51 -13.56
N ILE A 270 21.26 -18.77 -14.03
CA ILE A 270 22.22 -17.71 -14.42
C ILE A 270 21.67 -16.80 -15.51
N GLU A 271 20.86 -17.31 -16.42
CA GLU A 271 20.19 -16.52 -17.44
C GLU A 271 19.28 -15.44 -16.82
N HIS A 272 18.45 -15.82 -15.83
CA HIS A 272 17.56 -14.89 -15.12
C HIS A 272 18.34 -13.84 -14.33
N ILE A 273 19.44 -14.22 -13.67
CA ILE A 273 20.32 -13.27 -12.97
C ILE A 273 20.92 -12.28 -13.97
N THR A 274 21.41 -12.77 -15.10
CA THR A 274 22.02 -11.94 -16.15
C THR A 274 21.01 -10.96 -16.74
N ALA A 275 19.79 -11.42 -17.02
CA ALA A 275 18.70 -10.58 -17.49
C ALA A 275 18.33 -9.50 -16.47
N LEU A 276 18.24 -9.86 -15.18
CA LEU A 276 17.97 -8.90 -14.09
C LEU A 276 19.07 -7.85 -13.99
N ILE A 277 20.35 -8.25 -14.02
CA ILE A 277 21.50 -7.33 -14.01
C ILE A 277 21.41 -6.35 -15.18
N LYS A 278 21.16 -6.86 -16.40
CA LYS A 278 21.02 -6.02 -17.60
C LYS A 278 19.88 -5.00 -17.44
N TYR A 279 18.74 -5.44 -16.93
CA TYR A 279 17.57 -4.59 -16.71
C TYR A 279 17.87 -3.50 -15.66
N CYS A 280 18.50 -3.86 -14.53
CA CYS A 280 18.88 -2.91 -13.48
C CYS A 280 19.89 -1.86 -13.96
N LYS A 281 20.82 -2.22 -14.86
CA LYS A 281 21.81 -1.28 -15.39
C LYS A 281 21.19 -0.20 -16.28
N SER A 282 20.01 -0.43 -16.82
CA SER A 282 19.31 0.54 -17.67
C SER A 282 18.46 1.56 -16.89
N ILE A 283 18.25 1.33 -15.59
CA ILE A 283 17.36 2.14 -14.75
C ILE A 283 18.02 2.36 -13.39
N PRO A 284 18.10 3.60 -12.87
CA PRO A 284 18.56 3.84 -11.51
C PRO A 284 17.67 3.14 -10.50
N SER A 285 18.12 2.00 -10.00
CA SER A 285 17.31 1.08 -9.19
C SER A 285 18.09 0.46 -8.03
N LYS A 286 17.37 -0.26 -7.20
CA LYS A 286 17.85 -1.21 -6.20
C LYS A 286 16.95 -2.44 -6.23
N VAL A 287 17.42 -3.57 -5.74
CA VAL A 287 16.69 -4.84 -5.74
C VAL A 287 16.41 -5.28 -4.30
N ASN A 288 15.17 -5.64 -4.02
CA ASN A 288 14.80 -6.42 -2.86
C ASN A 288 14.56 -7.86 -3.31
N LEU A 289 15.42 -8.78 -2.91
CA LEU A 289 15.17 -10.20 -3.03
C LEU A 289 14.22 -10.61 -1.91
N ILE A 290 13.04 -11.10 -2.28
CA ILE A 290 11.98 -11.43 -1.34
C ILE A 290 11.85 -12.95 -1.27
N GLU A 291 11.71 -13.47 -0.07
CA GLU A 291 11.37 -14.86 0.14
C GLU A 291 9.94 -15.15 -0.37
N TYR A 292 9.76 -16.25 -1.09
CA TYR A 292 8.43 -16.70 -1.46
C TYR A 292 7.66 -17.22 -0.25
N ASN A 293 6.44 -16.76 -0.08
CA ASN A 293 5.53 -17.24 0.95
C ASN A 293 4.44 -18.07 0.28
N SER A 294 4.40 -19.37 0.59
CA SER A 294 3.46 -20.29 -0.03
C SER A 294 2.01 -19.88 0.22
N ILE A 295 1.21 -20.02 -0.80
CA ILE A 295 -0.26 -19.86 -0.77
C ILE A 295 -0.99 -21.19 -0.99
N GLY A 296 -0.26 -22.31 -0.90
CA GLY A 296 -0.79 -23.65 -1.16
C GLY A 296 -0.76 -24.05 -2.63
N ASP A 297 -0.05 -23.31 -3.50
CA ASP A 297 0.16 -23.66 -4.91
C ASP A 297 1.49 -24.41 -5.07
N GLU A 298 1.42 -25.68 -5.43
CA GLU A 298 2.60 -26.56 -5.56
C GLU A 298 3.52 -26.21 -6.75
N ASN A 299 3.02 -25.40 -7.69
CA ASN A 299 3.81 -24.94 -8.85
C ASN A 299 4.87 -23.90 -8.44
N PHE A 300 4.71 -23.28 -7.28
CA PHE A 300 5.63 -22.26 -6.78
C PHE A 300 6.36 -22.75 -5.53
N ARG A 301 7.67 -22.84 -5.61
CA ARG A 301 8.56 -23.24 -4.52
C ARG A 301 9.71 -22.24 -4.38
N SER A 302 10.12 -21.95 -3.15
CA SER A 302 11.29 -21.09 -2.90
C SER A 302 12.55 -21.68 -3.53
N ALA A 303 13.38 -20.84 -4.11
CA ALA A 303 14.74 -21.23 -4.49
C ALA A 303 15.58 -21.55 -3.25
N SER A 304 16.68 -22.27 -3.44
CA SER A 304 17.62 -22.58 -2.38
C SER A 304 18.32 -21.32 -1.84
N GLU A 305 18.77 -21.36 -0.59
CA GLU A 305 19.55 -20.28 0.00
C GLU A 305 20.83 -19.98 -0.79
N ASN A 306 21.49 -21.02 -1.32
CA ASN A 306 22.67 -20.88 -2.18
C ASN A 306 22.34 -20.06 -3.45
N MET A 307 21.14 -20.26 -4.03
CA MET A 307 20.72 -19.50 -5.21
C MET A 307 20.43 -18.05 -4.84
N ILE A 308 19.78 -17.79 -3.71
CA ILE A 308 19.53 -16.41 -3.22
C ILE A 308 20.87 -15.68 -2.99
N ASN A 309 21.84 -16.36 -2.36
CA ASN A 309 23.18 -15.81 -2.14
C ASN A 309 23.88 -15.53 -3.46
N LEU A 310 23.79 -16.44 -4.46
CA LEU A 310 24.34 -16.21 -5.79
C LEU A 310 23.74 -14.98 -6.47
N TYR A 311 22.40 -14.80 -6.41
CA TYR A 311 21.74 -13.59 -6.88
C TYR A 311 22.30 -12.33 -6.22
N LYS A 312 22.42 -12.35 -4.90
CA LYS A 312 22.96 -11.24 -4.12
C LYS A 312 24.39 -10.91 -4.56
N ASP A 313 25.28 -11.89 -4.56
CA ASP A 313 26.70 -11.70 -4.87
C ASP A 313 26.91 -11.16 -6.30
N LEU A 314 26.18 -11.70 -7.29
CA LEU A 314 26.29 -11.25 -8.68
C LEU A 314 25.71 -9.85 -8.88
N LEU A 315 24.63 -9.48 -8.18
CA LEU A 315 24.07 -8.13 -8.20
C LEU A 315 25.05 -7.14 -7.58
N GLU A 316 25.61 -7.43 -6.40
CA GLU A 316 26.59 -6.60 -5.70
C GLU A 316 27.89 -6.43 -6.52
N LYS A 317 28.40 -7.51 -7.12
CA LYS A 317 29.55 -7.48 -8.04
C LYS A 317 29.31 -6.54 -9.24
N ASN A 318 28.06 -6.41 -9.67
CA ASN A 318 27.67 -5.50 -10.73
C ASN A 318 27.25 -4.10 -10.22
N LYS A 319 27.58 -3.76 -8.96
CA LYS A 319 27.31 -2.45 -8.30
C LYS A 319 25.81 -2.12 -8.20
N ILE A 320 24.96 -3.13 -8.15
CA ILE A 320 23.53 -2.99 -7.90
C ILE A 320 23.29 -3.15 -6.41
N THR A 321 22.63 -2.17 -5.79
CA THR A 321 22.25 -2.26 -4.38
C THR A 321 21.19 -3.34 -4.22
N VAL A 322 21.46 -4.34 -3.38
CA VAL A 322 20.53 -5.45 -3.13
C VAL A 322 20.28 -5.61 -1.62
N THR A 323 19.06 -5.99 -1.28
CA THR A 323 18.65 -6.35 0.08
C THR A 323 17.89 -7.67 0.04
N VAL A 324 18.28 -8.63 0.86
CA VAL A 324 17.48 -9.83 1.06
C VAL A 324 16.48 -9.55 2.17
N ARG A 325 15.18 -9.65 1.86
CA ARG A 325 14.09 -9.40 2.81
C ARG A 325 13.57 -10.71 3.36
N ILE A 326 13.70 -10.88 4.67
CA ILE A 326 13.07 -11.97 5.41
C ILE A 326 11.58 -11.63 5.59
N SER A 327 10.73 -12.57 5.24
CA SER A 327 9.29 -12.44 5.42
C SER A 327 8.90 -12.51 6.89
N ARG A 328 7.93 -11.69 7.28
CA ARG A 328 7.39 -11.63 8.62
C ARG A 328 5.91 -12.02 8.64
N GLY A 329 5.44 -12.51 9.80
CA GLY A 329 4.04 -12.91 9.98
C GLY A 329 3.63 -14.14 9.18
N LYS A 330 4.56 -15.06 8.86
CA LYS A 330 4.28 -16.27 8.07
C LYS A 330 3.29 -17.20 8.78
N ASP A 331 3.37 -17.30 10.09
CA ASP A 331 2.56 -18.15 10.95
C ASP A 331 1.08 -17.72 11.05
N ILE A 332 0.78 -16.51 10.57
CA ILE A 332 -0.57 -15.94 10.56
C ILE A 332 -1.02 -15.52 9.14
N ASP A 333 -0.38 -16.02 8.08
CA ASP A 333 -0.66 -15.64 6.68
C ASP A 333 -0.61 -14.10 6.46
N ALA A 334 0.38 -13.40 7.08
CA ALA A 334 0.53 -11.95 6.98
C ALA A 334 1.67 -11.51 6.05
N ALA A 335 2.43 -12.45 5.51
CA ALA A 335 3.53 -12.13 4.63
C ALA A 335 3.07 -11.73 3.23
N CYS A 336 3.97 -11.12 2.44
CA CYS A 336 3.65 -10.66 1.09
C CYS A 336 3.04 -11.79 0.23
N GLY A 337 1.92 -11.47 -0.43
CA GLY A 337 1.18 -12.41 -1.30
C GLY A 337 0.19 -13.32 -0.56
N GLN A 338 0.13 -13.34 0.77
CA GLN A 338 -0.72 -14.26 1.55
C GLN A 338 -2.08 -13.70 1.94
N LEU A 339 -2.30 -12.39 1.86
CA LEU A 339 -3.56 -11.76 2.29
C LEU A 339 -4.75 -12.24 1.44
N ALA A 340 -5.77 -12.81 2.10
CA ALA A 340 -6.90 -13.45 1.43
C ALA A 340 -8.18 -13.48 2.28
N ASN A 341 -8.32 -12.57 3.26
CA ASN A 341 -9.49 -12.50 4.15
C ASN A 341 -9.74 -13.81 4.92
N LYS A 342 -8.68 -14.38 5.53
CA LYS A 342 -8.72 -15.64 6.30
C LYS A 342 -8.73 -15.41 7.81
#